data_0e2c4965629e4c577b0b7b91c894dca0
#
_entry.id   0e2c4965629e4c577b0b7b91c894dca0
#
_cell.length_a   1.000
_cell.length_b   1.000
_cell.length_c   1.000
_cell.angle_alpha   90.00
_cell.angle_beta   90.00
_cell.angle_gamma   90.00
#
_symmetry.space_group_name_H-M   'P 1'
#
loop_
_entity.id
_entity.type
_entity.pdbx_description
1 polymer ?
#
loop_
_entity_poly.entity_id
_entity_poly.type
_entity_poly.pdbx_seq_one_letter_code
_entity_poly.pdbx_strand_id
1 'polypeptide(L)'
;MVQLGNEINPGMMWPHGALDNGFDALSELLQAGSDVVHEVFPECTVLVHVAGLEAAPWFFDNLASAGFVPDMLAVSQYSKWHLQDLTAVADHVSALSSLMNRPVFLAETAYAWTSDWADWTDNLWWTGDETPGYAFSPEGQSDYLAAMDAELAALGPDVCAGWCYWAPDWVASQGETSTEGSAWENAALFDFDWNALPAWEVFNTD
;
A
#
# COMPACT_ATOMS: atom_id res chain seq x y z
N MET A 1 -5.30 2.99 -14.91
CA MET A 1 -4.36 1.92 -14.49
C MET A 1 -5.10 0.64 -14.08
N VAL A 2 -4.42 -0.52 -14.24
CA VAL A 2 -4.91 -1.83 -13.83
C VAL A 2 -3.82 -2.52 -13.00
N GLN A 3 -4.17 -2.99 -11.80
CA GLN A 3 -3.31 -3.76 -10.93
C GLN A 3 -3.50 -5.25 -11.21
N LEU A 4 -2.42 -5.94 -11.58
CA LEU A 4 -2.40 -7.39 -11.76
C LEU A 4 -1.95 -8.08 -10.47
N GLY A 5 -2.92 -8.59 -9.74
CA GLY A 5 -2.72 -9.22 -8.43
C GLY A 5 -2.64 -8.22 -7.28
N ASN A 6 -2.76 -8.74 -6.05
CA ASN A 6 -2.67 -7.99 -4.81
C ASN A 6 -1.68 -8.69 -3.89
N GLU A 7 -0.62 -7.98 -3.47
CA GLU A 7 0.43 -8.50 -2.58
C GLU A 7 0.95 -9.89 -3.00
N ILE A 8 1.34 -10.01 -4.26
CA ILE A 8 1.70 -11.31 -4.86
C ILE A 8 3.11 -11.79 -4.49
N ASN A 9 3.61 -11.42 -3.32
CA ASN A 9 4.91 -11.90 -2.81
C ASN A 9 5.04 -13.43 -2.83
N PRO A 10 3.98 -14.23 -2.52
CA PRO A 10 4.05 -15.68 -2.63
C PRO A 10 3.66 -16.23 -4.01
N GLY A 11 3.41 -15.36 -4.98
CA GLY A 11 2.82 -15.71 -6.27
C GLY A 11 1.30 -15.55 -6.30
N MET A 12 0.68 -15.89 -7.42
CA MET A 12 -0.77 -15.81 -7.64
C MET A 12 -1.28 -17.01 -8.47
N MET A 13 -2.61 -17.18 -8.54
CA MET A 13 -3.27 -18.25 -9.34
C MET A 13 -2.72 -19.65 -9.03
N TRP A 14 -2.69 -19.99 -7.75
CA TRP A 14 -2.17 -21.23 -7.22
C TRP A 14 -2.85 -22.48 -7.82
N PRO A 15 -2.09 -23.58 -8.05
CA PRO A 15 -0.65 -23.73 -7.75
C PRO A 15 0.28 -23.24 -8.87
N HIS A 16 -0.25 -22.84 -10.02
CA HIS A 16 0.54 -22.61 -11.24
C HIS A 16 1.55 -21.46 -11.08
N GLY A 17 1.12 -20.29 -10.65
CA GLY A 17 1.98 -19.12 -10.43
C GLY A 17 2.51 -18.98 -9.00
N ALA A 18 2.60 -20.07 -8.22
CA ALA A 18 3.22 -20.07 -6.91
C ALA A 18 4.74 -19.89 -7.02
N LEU A 19 5.34 -18.99 -6.21
CA LEU A 19 6.79 -18.75 -6.25
C LEU A 19 7.66 -19.91 -5.78
N ASP A 20 7.09 -20.91 -5.10
CA ASP A 20 7.78 -22.17 -4.81
C ASP A 20 8.29 -22.87 -6.09
N ASN A 21 7.68 -22.56 -7.25
CA ASN A 21 8.07 -23.07 -8.57
C ASN A 21 8.98 -22.09 -9.35
N GLY A 22 9.41 -20.99 -8.73
CA GLY A 22 10.19 -19.94 -9.38
C GLY A 22 9.30 -18.87 -10.06
N PHE A 23 9.92 -17.92 -10.73
CA PHE A 23 9.24 -16.76 -11.33
C PHE A 23 8.71 -17.00 -12.76
N ASP A 24 9.13 -18.04 -13.46
CA ASP A 24 8.79 -18.24 -14.89
C ASP A 24 7.29 -18.31 -15.14
N ALA A 25 6.57 -19.17 -14.41
CA ALA A 25 5.11 -19.28 -14.56
C ALA A 25 4.36 -18.04 -14.11
N LEU A 26 4.85 -17.35 -13.06
CA LEU A 26 4.28 -16.08 -12.62
C LEU A 26 4.47 -14.98 -13.69
N SER A 27 5.67 -14.91 -14.30
CA SER A 27 5.99 -14.00 -15.39
C SER A 27 5.06 -14.22 -16.60
N GLU A 28 4.83 -15.46 -17.01
CA GLU A 28 3.92 -15.81 -18.10
C GLU A 28 2.47 -15.35 -17.80
N LEU A 29 1.98 -15.56 -16.57
CA LEU A 29 0.65 -15.13 -16.16
C LEU A 29 0.49 -13.61 -16.18
N LEU A 30 1.48 -12.89 -15.65
CA LEU A 30 1.49 -11.43 -15.63
C LEU A 30 1.61 -10.84 -17.04
N GLN A 31 2.45 -11.45 -17.90
CA GLN A 31 2.56 -11.04 -19.29
C GLN A 31 1.22 -11.22 -20.03
N ALA A 32 0.56 -12.37 -19.87
CA ALA A 32 -0.73 -12.61 -20.51
C ALA A 32 -1.80 -11.61 -20.02
N GLY A 33 -1.82 -11.27 -18.73
CA GLY A 33 -2.71 -10.24 -18.19
C GLY A 33 -2.41 -8.85 -18.75
N SER A 34 -1.14 -8.46 -18.83
CA SER A 34 -0.69 -7.19 -19.37
C SER A 34 -1.04 -7.06 -20.86
N ASP A 35 -0.80 -8.10 -21.65
CA ASP A 35 -1.12 -8.11 -23.09
C ASP A 35 -2.61 -7.85 -23.34
N VAL A 36 -3.50 -8.50 -22.55
CA VAL A 36 -4.96 -8.28 -22.68
C VAL A 36 -5.34 -6.85 -22.26
N VAL A 37 -4.74 -6.31 -21.19
CA VAL A 37 -5.02 -4.92 -20.78
C VAL A 37 -4.64 -3.95 -21.90
N HIS A 38 -3.45 -4.10 -22.49
CA HIS A 38 -2.97 -3.22 -23.55
C HIS A 38 -3.70 -3.44 -24.89
N GLU A 39 -4.19 -4.66 -25.17
CA GLU A 39 -5.04 -4.92 -26.33
C GLU A 39 -6.35 -4.13 -26.27
N VAL A 40 -6.98 -4.07 -25.06
CA VAL A 40 -8.27 -3.40 -24.87
C VAL A 40 -8.11 -1.90 -24.59
N PHE A 41 -7.08 -1.55 -23.82
CA PHE A 41 -6.76 -0.18 -23.39
C PHE A 41 -5.27 0.12 -23.60
N PRO A 42 -4.84 0.50 -24.82
CA PRO A 42 -3.42 0.66 -25.16
C PRO A 42 -2.62 1.64 -24.27
N GLU A 43 -3.30 2.65 -23.72
CA GLU A 43 -2.68 3.68 -22.86
C GLU A 43 -2.82 3.38 -21.35
N CYS A 44 -3.30 2.19 -21.01
CA CYS A 44 -3.52 1.83 -19.61
C CYS A 44 -2.20 1.39 -18.95
N THR A 45 -1.86 2.01 -17.82
CA THR A 45 -0.70 1.61 -17.01
C THR A 45 -1.02 0.31 -16.28
N VAL A 46 -0.17 -0.68 -16.43
CA VAL A 46 -0.24 -1.98 -15.74
C VAL A 46 0.70 -1.96 -14.53
N LEU A 47 0.14 -2.25 -13.33
CA LEU A 47 0.90 -2.36 -12.09
C LEU A 47 0.98 -3.82 -11.64
N VAL A 48 2.08 -4.16 -10.96
CA VAL A 48 2.21 -5.37 -10.13
C VAL A 48 2.45 -4.96 -8.70
N HIS A 49 1.73 -5.56 -7.76
CA HIS A 49 1.68 -5.14 -6.37
C HIS A 49 2.27 -6.20 -5.42
N VAL A 50 3.24 -5.76 -4.60
CA VAL A 50 3.89 -6.57 -3.56
C VAL A 50 3.82 -5.87 -2.20
N ALA A 51 3.81 -6.65 -1.12
CA ALA A 51 3.88 -6.12 0.24
C ALA A 51 5.33 -5.81 0.63
N GLY A 52 5.55 -4.60 1.16
CA GLY A 52 6.80 -4.16 1.77
C GLY A 52 7.86 -3.69 0.78
N LEU A 53 8.34 -2.46 1.01
CA LEU A 53 9.41 -1.85 0.21
C LEU A 53 10.74 -2.63 0.31
N GLU A 54 11.01 -3.27 1.45
CA GLU A 54 12.26 -4.01 1.69
C GLU A 54 12.34 -5.28 0.82
N ALA A 55 11.21 -5.93 0.56
CA ALA A 55 11.14 -7.14 -0.26
C ALA A 55 11.03 -6.84 -1.76
N ALA A 56 10.54 -5.66 -2.12
CA ALA A 56 10.23 -5.28 -3.49
C ALA A 56 11.43 -5.37 -4.46
N PRO A 57 12.65 -4.91 -4.12
CA PRO A 57 13.81 -5.01 -5.04
C PRO A 57 14.11 -6.45 -5.43
N TRP A 58 14.11 -7.38 -4.47
CA TRP A 58 14.34 -8.79 -4.76
C TRP A 58 13.23 -9.38 -5.66
N PHE A 59 11.99 -9.07 -5.37
CA PHE A 59 10.85 -9.59 -6.14
C PHE A 59 10.89 -9.11 -7.59
N PHE A 60 11.01 -7.79 -7.81
CA PHE A 60 10.98 -7.22 -9.16
C PHE A 60 12.21 -7.54 -9.99
N ASP A 61 13.40 -7.67 -9.39
CA ASP A 61 14.62 -8.09 -10.09
C ASP A 61 14.50 -9.55 -10.60
N ASN A 62 13.97 -10.45 -9.77
CA ASN A 62 13.72 -11.83 -10.21
C ASN A 62 12.60 -11.91 -11.26
N LEU A 63 11.53 -11.14 -11.13
CA LEU A 63 10.45 -11.07 -12.11
C LEU A 63 10.96 -10.56 -13.46
N ALA A 64 11.78 -9.50 -13.44
CA ALA A 64 12.44 -8.98 -14.66
C ALA A 64 13.38 -10.02 -15.29
N SER A 65 14.13 -10.77 -14.46
CA SER A 65 14.99 -11.85 -14.93
C SER A 65 14.21 -12.99 -15.57
N ALA A 66 12.96 -13.21 -15.16
CA ALA A 66 12.03 -14.18 -15.75
C ALA A 66 11.30 -13.63 -17.00
N GLY A 67 11.54 -12.37 -17.39
CA GLY A 67 11.10 -11.80 -18.66
C GLY A 67 9.93 -10.83 -18.58
N PHE A 68 9.41 -10.48 -17.38
CA PHE A 68 8.32 -9.51 -17.24
C PHE A 68 8.71 -8.30 -16.39
N VAL A 69 8.43 -7.09 -16.89
CA VAL A 69 8.56 -5.83 -16.15
C VAL A 69 7.26 -5.05 -16.30
N PRO A 70 6.52 -4.74 -15.21
CA PRO A 70 5.30 -3.93 -15.31
C PRO A 70 5.61 -2.48 -15.68
N ASP A 71 4.58 -1.74 -16.09
CA ASP A 71 4.72 -0.30 -16.40
C ASP A 71 5.00 0.51 -15.12
N MET A 72 4.46 0.07 -13.98
CA MET A 72 4.60 0.71 -12.67
C MET A 72 4.71 -0.35 -11.58
N LEU A 73 5.55 -0.09 -10.59
CA LEU A 73 5.76 -0.96 -9.43
C LEU A 73 4.80 -0.52 -8.33
N ALA A 74 4.02 -1.43 -7.78
CA ALA A 74 3.11 -1.12 -6.68
C ALA A 74 3.54 -1.83 -5.40
N VAL A 75 3.47 -1.11 -4.26
CA VAL A 75 3.90 -1.63 -2.96
C VAL A 75 2.92 -1.25 -1.86
N SER A 76 2.71 -2.14 -0.87
CA SER A 76 2.13 -1.77 0.42
C SER A 76 3.22 -1.26 1.34
N GLN A 77 2.96 -0.16 2.03
CA GLN A 77 3.85 0.42 3.03
C GLN A 77 3.07 0.84 4.27
N TYR A 78 3.18 0.04 5.31
CA TYR A 78 2.58 0.29 6.61
C TYR A 78 3.67 0.38 7.67
N SER A 79 3.73 1.48 8.43
CA SER A 79 4.78 1.68 9.43
C SER A 79 4.77 0.63 10.55
N LYS A 80 3.66 -0.03 10.76
CA LYS A 80 3.54 -1.15 11.71
C LYS A 80 4.38 -2.37 11.31
N TRP A 81 4.42 -2.72 10.04
CA TRP A 81 5.03 -3.97 9.55
C TRP A 81 6.26 -3.75 8.67
N HIS A 82 6.47 -2.52 8.24
CA HIS A 82 7.53 -2.13 7.31
C HIS A 82 8.36 -0.97 7.91
N LEU A 83 8.97 -0.16 7.05
CA LEU A 83 9.77 0.98 7.46
C LEU A 83 8.94 2.03 8.23
N GLN A 84 9.46 2.50 9.37
CA GLN A 84 8.83 3.54 10.18
C GLN A 84 9.34 4.95 9.85
N ASP A 85 10.60 5.06 9.44
CA ASP A 85 11.22 6.33 9.08
C ASP A 85 10.77 6.75 7.67
N LEU A 86 10.07 7.87 7.57
CA LEU A 86 9.49 8.35 6.31
C LEU A 86 10.56 8.76 5.29
N THR A 87 11.71 9.27 5.73
CA THR A 87 12.85 9.54 4.85
C THR A 87 13.42 8.24 4.30
N ALA A 88 13.52 7.20 5.12
CA ALA A 88 13.94 5.88 4.64
C ALA A 88 12.90 5.27 3.66
N VAL A 89 11.61 5.50 3.85
CA VAL A 89 10.56 5.12 2.88
C VAL A 89 10.83 5.79 1.53
N ALA A 90 11.04 7.11 1.50
CA ALA A 90 11.34 7.85 0.28
C ALA A 90 12.63 7.37 -0.40
N ASP A 91 13.68 7.11 0.38
CA ASP A 91 14.95 6.56 -0.13
C ASP A 91 14.76 5.18 -0.78
N HIS A 92 13.95 4.29 -0.18
CA HIS A 92 13.65 2.96 -0.75
C HIS A 92 12.80 3.07 -2.02
N VAL A 93 11.82 3.96 -2.07
CA VAL A 93 11.03 4.25 -3.28
C VAL A 93 11.95 4.72 -4.41
N SER A 94 12.84 5.68 -4.12
CA SER A 94 13.79 6.21 -5.09
C SER A 94 14.77 5.14 -5.60
N ALA A 95 15.29 4.31 -4.69
CA ALA A 95 16.20 3.21 -5.03
C ALA A 95 15.50 2.14 -5.90
N LEU A 96 14.26 1.76 -5.55
CA LEU A 96 13.47 0.79 -6.31
C LEU A 96 13.13 1.31 -7.70
N SER A 97 12.69 2.56 -7.81
CA SER A 97 12.43 3.22 -9.10
C SER A 97 13.68 3.24 -9.98
N SER A 98 14.82 3.60 -9.40
CA SER A 98 16.11 3.64 -10.13
C SER A 98 16.55 2.25 -10.57
N LEU A 99 16.39 1.22 -9.73
CA LEU A 99 16.75 -0.16 -10.04
C LEU A 99 15.98 -0.68 -11.27
N MET A 100 14.68 -0.43 -11.29
CA MET A 100 13.78 -0.96 -12.32
C MET A 100 13.54 -0.03 -13.49
N ASN A 101 13.98 1.22 -13.39
CA ASN A 101 13.65 2.29 -14.34
C ASN A 101 12.14 2.40 -14.59
N ARG A 102 11.36 2.39 -13.49
CA ARG A 102 9.90 2.47 -13.47
C ARG A 102 9.43 3.31 -12.27
N PRO A 103 8.33 4.06 -12.38
CA PRO A 103 7.74 4.73 -11.25
C PRO A 103 7.22 3.72 -10.22
N VAL A 104 7.23 4.12 -8.96
CA VAL A 104 6.66 3.36 -7.83
C VAL A 104 5.35 4.02 -7.39
N PHE A 105 4.37 3.22 -7.04
CA PHE A 105 3.09 3.65 -6.47
C PHE A 105 2.87 2.94 -5.14
N LEU A 106 2.63 3.67 -4.07
CA LEU A 106 2.22 3.06 -2.80
C LEU A 106 0.74 2.70 -2.90
N ALA A 107 0.45 1.46 -3.27
CA ALA A 107 -0.92 0.97 -3.49
C ALA A 107 -1.73 0.89 -2.19
N GLU A 108 -1.04 0.68 -1.06
CA GLU A 108 -1.67 0.61 0.24
C GLU A 108 -0.79 1.26 1.31
N THR A 109 -1.41 2.10 2.12
CA THR A 109 -0.89 2.60 3.40
C THR A 109 -2.04 2.97 4.32
N ALA A 110 -1.83 2.96 5.63
CA ALA A 110 -2.75 3.48 6.62
C ALA A 110 -1.99 3.86 7.89
N TYR A 111 -2.62 4.65 8.75
CA TYR A 111 -2.13 4.97 10.08
C TYR A 111 -3.28 5.12 11.07
N ALA A 112 -3.12 4.63 12.30
CA ALA A 112 -4.19 4.68 13.28
C ALA A 112 -4.35 6.09 13.88
N TRP A 113 -5.61 6.48 14.15
CA TRP A 113 -5.95 7.72 14.83
C TRP A 113 -6.25 7.51 16.33
N THR A 114 -6.38 6.27 16.78
CA THR A 114 -6.60 5.90 18.19
C THR A 114 -6.16 4.46 18.44
N SER A 115 -5.91 4.12 19.69
CA SER A 115 -5.78 2.73 20.16
C SER A 115 -7.07 2.20 20.79
N ASP A 116 -8.15 3.00 20.86
CA ASP A 116 -9.45 2.60 21.37
C ASP A 116 -10.21 1.73 20.37
N TRP A 117 -11.27 1.10 20.84
CA TRP A 117 -12.10 0.14 20.12
C TRP A 117 -13.56 0.61 20.14
N ALA A 118 -14.25 0.52 18.99
CA ALA A 118 -15.68 0.79 18.92
C ALA A 118 -16.52 -0.48 19.14
N ASP A 119 -15.96 -1.65 18.88
CA ASP A 119 -16.63 -2.94 19.07
C ASP A 119 -15.67 -3.98 19.67
N TRP A 120 -16.02 -5.25 19.65
CA TRP A 120 -15.17 -6.34 20.17
C TRP A 120 -14.35 -7.05 19.10
N THR A 121 -14.29 -6.51 17.90
CA THR A 121 -13.40 -7.00 16.86
C THR A 121 -11.97 -6.55 17.16
N ASP A 122 -11.01 -7.48 17.14
CA ASP A 122 -9.61 -7.16 17.37
C ASP A 122 -9.09 -6.21 16.29
N ASN A 123 -8.66 -5.03 16.70
CA ASN A 123 -8.03 -4.06 15.80
C ASN A 123 -6.63 -4.51 15.37
N LEU A 124 -6.21 -4.12 14.17
CA LEU A 124 -4.84 -4.39 13.69
C LEU A 124 -3.80 -3.48 14.32
N TRP A 125 -4.18 -2.27 14.76
CA TRP A 125 -3.29 -1.29 15.36
C TRP A 125 -3.47 -1.23 16.88
N TRP A 126 -2.35 -1.29 17.63
CA TRP A 126 -2.33 -1.36 19.08
C TRP A 126 -1.43 -0.29 19.67
N THR A 127 -1.64 0.04 20.93
CA THR A 127 -0.68 0.87 21.70
C THR A 127 0.72 0.25 21.64
N GLY A 128 1.69 1.03 21.19
CA GLY A 128 3.08 0.61 20.97
C GLY A 128 3.44 0.39 19.50
N ASP A 129 2.47 0.48 18.59
CA ASP A 129 2.70 0.43 17.15
C ASP A 129 2.92 1.83 16.54
N GLU A 130 2.94 2.88 17.37
CA GLU A 130 3.11 4.26 16.93
C GLU A 130 4.48 4.46 16.26
N THR A 131 4.46 5.14 15.14
CA THR A 131 5.68 5.63 14.52
C THR A 131 6.28 6.76 15.37
N PRO A 132 7.60 6.75 15.67
CA PRO A 132 8.23 7.82 16.45
C PRO A 132 7.91 9.21 15.91
N GLY A 133 7.36 10.06 16.76
CA GLY A 133 6.95 11.43 16.41
C GLY A 133 5.47 11.59 16.06
N TYR A 134 4.72 10.51 15.88
CA TYR A 134 3.31 10.53 15.50
C TYR A 134 2.48 9.69 16.47
N ALA A 135 1.73 10.33 17.37
CA ALA A 135 0.85 9.63 18.31
C ALA A 135 -0.39 9.08 17.60
N PHE A 136 -1.01 8.03 18.15
CA PHE A 136 -2.33 7.62 17.75
C PHE A 136 -3.36 8.62 18.28
N SER A 137 -3.58 9.67 17.50
CA SER A 137 -4.60 10.69 17.69
C SER A 137 -5.07 11.18 16.32
N PRO A 138 -6.22 11.86 16.21
CA PRO A 138 -6.67 12.47 14.96
C PRO A 138 -5.63 13.37 14.31
N GLU A 139 -4.95 14.18 15.11
CA GLU A 139 -3.87 15.07 14.65
C GLU A 139 -2.63 14.26 14.24
N GLY A 140 -2.24 13.25 15.03
CA GLY A 140 -1.06 12.42 14.73
C GLY A 140 -1.24 11.58 13.47
N GLN A 141 -2.45 11.10 13.17
CA GLN A 141 -2.76 10.47 11.89
C GLN A 141 -2.59 11.47 10.73
N SER A 142 -3.16 12.66 10.86
CA SER A 142 -3.04 13.72 9.86
C SER A 142 -1.59 14.14 9.63
N ASP A 143 -0.82 14.34 10.71
CA ASP A 143 0.60 14.75 10.64
C ASP A 143 1.45 13.67 9.98
N TYR A 144 1.21 12.38 10.30
CA TYR A 144 1.91 11.25 9.67
C TYR A 144 1.66 11.21 8.17
N LEU A 145 0.40 11.29 7.75
CA LEU A 145 0.03 11.23 6.33
C LEU A 145 0.55 12.44 5.56
N ALA A 146 0.46 13.63 6.14
CA ALA A 146 0.99 14.85 5.51
C ALA A 146 2.51 14.81 5.35
N ALA A 147 3.23 14.29 6.35
CA ALA A 147 4.68 14.12 6.27
C ALA A 147 5.08 13.07 5.22
N MET A 148 4.36 11.94 5.16
CA MET A 148 4.59 10.91 4.15
C MET A 148 4.33 11.45 2.74
N ASP A 149 3.21 12.16 2.55
CA ASP A 149 2.89 12.78 1.26
C ASP A 149 3.98 13.75 0.81
N ALA A 150 4.46 14.60 1.71
CA ALA A 150 5.53 15.57 1.41
C ALA A 150 6.84 14.89 1.00
N GLU A 151 7.27 13.82 1.70
CA GLU A 151 8.48 13.06 1.36
C GLU A 151 8.34 12.38 -0.02
N LEU A 152 7.19 11.77 -0.32
CA LEU A 152 6.94 11.09 -1.59
C LEU A 152 6.80 12.09 -2.74
N ALA A 153 6.07 13.19 -2.55
CA ALA A 153 5.88 14.24 -3.56
C ALA A 153 7.21 14.91 -3.95
N ALA A 154 8.15 15.03 -3.01
CA ALA A 154 9.48 15.59 -3.28
C ALA A 154 10.30 14.76 -4.29
N LEU A 155 10.00 13.46 -4.46
CA LEU A 155 10.66 12.59 -5.45
C LEU A 155 10.24 12.90 -6.89
N GLY A 156 9.07 13.49 -7.07
CA GLY A 156 8.46 13.75 -8.37
C GLY A 156 7.76 12.53 -8.99
N PRO A 157 6.83 12.77 -9.94
CA PRO A 157 5.92 11.74 -10.45
C PRO A 157 6.60 10.65 -11.30
N ASP A 158 7.79 10.91 -11.83
CA ASP A 158 8.57 9.91 -12.57
C ASP A 158 9.23 8.87 -11.65
N VAL A 159 9.34 9.16 -10.35
CA VAL A 159 9.91 8.29 -9.32
C VAL A 159 8.81 7.71 -8.44
N CYS A 160 7.95 8.56 -7.88
CA CYS A 160 6.78 8.18 -7.08
C CYS A 160 5.51 8.72 -7.74
N ALA A 161 4.68 7.84 -8.26
CA ALA A 161 3.46 8.21 -8.98
C ALA A 161 2.28 8.57 -8.04
N GLY A 162 2.48 8.44 -6.73
CA GLY A 162 1.50 8.72 -5.69
C GLY A 162 1.24 7.56 -4.75
N TRP A 163 0.17 7.66 -3.99
CA TRP A 163 -0.22 6.65 -3.00
C TRP A 163 -1.74 6.57 -2.81
N CYS A 164 -2.22 5.45 -2.26
CA CYS A 164 -3.59 5.23 -1.86
C CYS A 164 -3.69 4.89 -0.38
N TYR A 165 -4.71 5.43 0.28
CA TYR A 165 -5.07 5.03 1.64
C TYR A 165 -5.89 3.74 1.62
N TRP A 166 -5.54 2.80 2.50
CA TRP A 166 -6.28 1.55 2.64
C TRP A 166 -7.40 1.68 3.67
N ALA A 167 -8.61 1.21 3.31
CA ALA A 167 -9.76 1.14 4.20
C ALA A 167 -10.18 2.49 4.85
N PRO A 168 -10.27 3.61 4.09
CA PRO A 168 -10.55 4.93 4.66
C PRO A 168 -11.92 5.01 5.35
N ASP A 169 -12.87 4.16 4.96
CA ASP A 169 -14.27 4.12 5.38
C ASP A 169 -14.64 2.83 6.17
N TRP A 170 -13.67 2.05 6.60
CA TRP A 170 -13.91 0.79 7.32
C TRP A 170 -14.14 1.03 8.82
N VAL A 171 -15.20 1.76 9.12
CA VAL A 171 -15.66 2.04 10.47
C VAL A 171 -16.47 0.89 11.06
N ALA A 172 -16.59 0.80 12.39
CA ALA A 172 -17.44 -0.15 13.05
C ALA A 172 -18.91 0.04 12.66
N SER A 173 -19.57 -0.99 12.16
CA SER A 173 -20.96 -0.93 11.67
C SER A 173 -21.85 -2.09 12.16
N GLN A 174 -21.28 -3.05 12.89
CA GLN A 174 -21.97 -4.27 13.31
C GLN A 174 -22.50 -4.21 14.76
N GLY A 175 -22.32 -3.06 15.43
CA GLY A 175 -22.72 -2.82 16.82
C GLY A 175 -21.60 -3.09 17.83
N GLU A 176 -21.67 -2.44 18.98
CA GLU A 176 -20.62 -2.33 20.01
C GLU A 176 -20.09 -3.68 20.56
N THR A 177 -20.82 -4.76 20.40
CA THR A 177 -20.43 -6.10 20.90
C THR A 177 -20.10 -7.08 19.79
N SER A 178 -19.99 -6.61 18.55
CA SER A 178 -19.63 -7.44 17.41
C SER A 178 -18.19 -7.92 17.53
N THR A 179 -17.94 -9.16 17.13
CA THR A 179 -16.61 -9.73 16.91
C THR A 179 -16.33 -9.94 15.40
N GLU A 180 -17.23 -9.44 14.56
CA GLU A 180 -17.18 -9.57 13.10
C GLU A 180 -17.23 -8.18 12.41
N GLY A 181 -16.76 -7.14 13.12
CA GLY A 181 -16.66 -5.78 12.61
C GLY A 181 -15.38 -5.53 11.79
N SER A 182 -14.90 -4.31 11.82
CA SER A 182 -13.70 -3.89 11.08
C SER A 182 -12.45 -3.89 11.95
N ALA A 183 -11.47 -4.71 11.63
CA ALA A 183 -10.15 -4.66 12.26
C ALA A 183 -9.34 -3.39 11.90
N TRP A 184 -9.86 -2.56 10.99
CA TRP A 184 -9.26 -1.30 10.53
C TRP A 184 -9.98 -0.06 11.07
N GLU A 185 -11.00 -0.21 11.92
CA GLU A 185 -11.84 0.90 12.39
C GLU A 185 -11.06 2.04 13.04
N ASN A 186 -9.99 1.70 13.76
CA ASN A 186 -9.12 2.67 14.41
C ASN A 186 -8.05 3.27 13.48
N ALA A 187 -8.02 2.84 12.22
CA ALA A 187 -7.23 3.44 11.13
C ALA A 187 -8.11 4.02 10.03
N ALA A 188 -9.45 4.02 10.17
CA ALA A 188 -10.34 4.72 9.24
C ALA A 188 -10.08 6.22 9.24
N LEU A 189 -10.56 6.94 8.22
CA LEU A 189 -10.52 8.40 8.16
C LEU A 189 -11.79 9.06 8.74
N PHE A 190 -12.53 8.28 9.54
CA PHE A 190 -13.69 8.71 10.32
C PHE A 190 -13.53 8.22 11.75
N ASP A 191 -14.02 9.02 12.71
CA ASP A 191 -14.09 8.59 14.11
C ASP A 191 -15.22 7.56 14.34
N PHE A 192 -15.37 7.08 15.58
CA PHE A 192 -16.40 6.11 15.92
C PHE A 192 -17.84 6.67 15.89
N ASP A 193 -18.00 7.99 15.83
CA ASP A 193 -19.26 8.70 15.62
C ASP A 193 -19.49 9.09 14.14
N TRP A 194 -18.64 8.57 13.22
CA TRP A 194 -18.72 8.76 11.77
C TRP A 194 -18.42 10.20 11.30
N ASN A 195 -17.76 10.99 12.13
CA ASN A 195 -17.28 12.30 11.72
C ASN A 195 -15.94 12.15 10.98
N ALA A 196 -15.77 12.92 9.90
CA ALA A 196 -14.50 12.94 9.17
C ALA A 196 -13.36 13.48 10.06
N LEU A 197 -12.24 12.79 10.05
CA LEU A 197 -11.03 13.15 10.79
C LEU A 197 -10.19 14.20 10.04
N PRO A 198 -9.30 14.95 10.73
CA PRO A 198 -8.44 15.95 10.11
C PRO A 198 -7.58 15.41 8.95
N ALA A 199 -7.26 14.13 8.96
CA ALA A 199 -6.49 13.47 7.92
C ALA A 199 -7.12 13.55 6.51
N TRP A 200 -8.43 13.82 6.39
CA TRP A 200 -9.07 14.11 5.10
C TRP A 200 -8.48 15.30 4.37
N GLU A 201 -7.94 16.29 5.09
CA GLU A 201 -7.36 17.50 4.49
C GLU A 201 -6.11 17.18 3.66
N VAL A 202 -5.42 16.06 3.94
CA VAL A 202 -4.25 15.62 3.16
C VAL A 202 -4.62 15.27 1.72
N PHE A 203 -5.88 14.88 1.47
CA PHE A 203 -6.37 14.52 0.13
C PHE A 203 -7.00 15.69 -0.62
N ASN A 204 -7.15 16.85 0.02
CA ASN A 204 -7.65 18.08 -0.61
C ASN A 204 -6.48 18.79 -1.32
N THR A 205 -6.18 18.36 -2.54
CA THR A 205 -5.26 19.09 -3.43
C THR A 205 -6.07 20.12 -4.19
N ASP A 206 -5.95 21.40 -3.79
CA ASP A 206 -6.43 22.55 -4.59
C ASP A 206 -5.62 22.73 -5.89
#